data_841ef7eedcbf7bf9fe61366c9ba657db
#
_entry.id   841ef7eedcbf7bf9fe61366c9ba657db
#
_cell.length_a   1.000
_cell.length_b   1.000
_cell.length_c   1.000
_cell.angle_alpha   90.00
_cell.angle_beta   90.00
_cell.angle_gamma   90.00
#
_symmetry.space_group_name_H-M   'P 1'
#
loop_
_entity.id
_entity.type
_entity.pdbx_description
1 polymer ?
#
loop_
_entity_poly.entity_id
_entity_poly.type
_entity_poly.pdbx_seq_one_letter_code
_entity_poly.pdbx_strand_id
1 'polypeptide(L)'
;MEQCQGVKGNNGDCCHIRDKDWIIGPVKDDKELLTRVQKEHDKDLTWSDLFIDYKEGSKMFPDKPLWQDKEQYPAMRVNPELEGSPCVFFDNGCKIHEIKSDVCKNYKCQWLWSKEVKDKFAYVTTEAQDQTLIGIKEGKFAGVVYKYGKVSFAEKEDENGNLPMHFQYDIVDNNEIPREQFGEDFFTLIGDILVEVIEEQANNEPVDRKNSSK
;
A
#
# COMPACT_ATOMS: atom_id res chain seq x y z
N MET A 1 -15.72 -6.44 4.67
CA MET A 1 -14.33 -5.94 4.52
C MET A 1 -13.45 -6.83 5.37
N GLU A 2 -12.78 -7.81 4.76
CA GLU A 2 -11.72 -8.60 5.40
C GLU A 2 -10.50 -7.71 5.52
N GLN A 3 -10.27 -7.19 6.69
CA GLN A 3 -9.41 -6.05 6.86
C GLN A 3 -8.29 -6.41 7.81
N CYS A 4 -7.12 -5.97 7.52
CA CYS A 4 -5.95 -5.69 8.36
C CYS A 4 -5.84 -6.31 9.78
N GLN A 5 -6.68 -7.23 10.16
CA GLN A 5 -6.61 -7.97 11.42
C GLN A 5 -5.71 -9.18 11.24
N GLY A 6 -4.41 -8.94 11.05
CA GLY A 6 -3.47 -10.05 10.96
C GLY A 6 -3.80 -11.04 9.84
N VAL A 7 -4.31 -10.56 8.71
CA VAL A 7 -4.39 -11.39 7.50
C VAL A 7 -3.00 -11.94 7.25
N LYS A 8 -2.92 -13.24 7.01
CA LYS A 8 -1.66 -13.97 6.85
C LYS A 8 -0.75 -13.23 5.86
N GLY A 9 0.35 -12.66 6.38
CA GLY A 9 1.26 -11.79 5.62
C GLY A 9 1.17 -10.30 5.93
N ASN A 10 0.09 -9.82 6.56
CA ASN A 10 -0.01 -8.43 6.99
C ASN A 10 0.12 -8.33 8.51
N ASN A 11 1.31 -8.04 8.98
CA ASN A 11 1.63 -7.89 10.41
C ASN A 11 1.23 -6.52 10.98
N GLY A 12 0.23 -5.85 10.40
CA GLY A 12 -0.17 -4.52 10.80
C GLY A 12 0.87 -3.45 10.46
N ASP A 13 1.52 -3.55 9.31
CA ASP A 13 2.60 -2.65 8.88
C ASP A 13 2.23 -1.16 8.94
N CYS A 14 0.96 -0.83 8.67
CA CYS A 14 0.45 0.53 8.80
C CYS A 14 0.38 1.02 10.26
N CYS A 15 0.39 0.12 11.22
CA CYS A 15 0.35 0.42 12.65
C CYS A 15 1.74 0.44 13.31
N HIS A 16 2.81 0.16 12.54
CA HIS A 16 4.18 0.13 13.04
C HIS A 16 5.05 1.16 12.34
N ILE A 17 5.84 1.87 13.12
CA ILE A 17 6.80 2.84 12.57
C ILE A 17 8.03 2.12 12.03
N ARG A 18 8.60 1.15 12.79
CA ARG A 18 9.79 0.37 12.41
C ARG A 18 10.95 1.27 11.91
N ASP A 19 11.70 0.78 10.93
CA ASP A 19 12.81 1.53 10.30
C ASP A 19 12.34 2.50 9.20
N LYS A 20 11.03 2.50 8.91
CA LYS A 20 10.45 3.38 7.87
C LYS A 20 10.41 4.82 8.36
N ASP A 21 10.58 5.77 7.43
CA ASP A 21 10.13 7.13 7.64
C ASP A 21 8.61 7.17 7.45
N TRP A 22 7.89 6.84 8.52
CA TRP A 22 6.43 6.70 8.52
C TRP A 22 5.83 7.33 9.77
N ILE A 23 4.73 8.05 9.60
CA ILE A 23 3.92 8.64 10.67
C ILE A 23 2.44 8.39 10.37
N ILE A 24 1.65 8.09 11.40
CA ILE A 24 0.20 7.86 11.26
C ILE A 24 -0.50 9.20 11.47
N GLY A 25 -0.38 10.09 10.50
CA GLY A 25 -0.89 11.46 10.54
C GLY A 25 -0.95 12.10 9.15
N PRO A 26 -1.49 13.33 9.04
CA PRO A 26 -2.20 14.05 10.09
C PRO A 26 -3.59 13.45 10.36
N VAL A 27 -3.97 13.36 11.63
CA VAL A 27 -5.31 12.92 12.05
C VAL A 27 -6.23 14.14 12.10
N LYS A 28 -7.01 14.33 11.04
CA LYS A 28 -7.90 15.51 10.90
C LYS A 28 -9.19 15.40 11.71
N ASP A 29 -9.58 14.16 12.06
CA ASP A 29 -10.77 13.82 12.82
C ASP A 29 -10.46 13.47 14.30
N ASP A 30 -9.41 14.07 14.88
CA ASP A 30 -8.89 13.74 16.21
C ASP A 30 -9.95 13.84 17.33
N LYS A 31 -10.77 14.90 17.32
CA LYS A 31 -11.82 15.11 18.33
C LYS A 31 -12.96 14.09 18.19
N GLU A 32 -13.39 13.85 16.96
CA GLU A 32 -14.42 12.87 16.64
C GLU A 32 -13.95 11.46 16.95
N LEU A 33 -12.68 11.15 16.64
CA LEU A 33 -12.10 9.86 16.97
C LEU A 33 -12.00 9.66 18.48
N LEU A 34 -11.54 10.66 19.23
CA LEU A 34 -11.51 10.59 20.70
C LEU A 34 -12.91 10.28 21.26
N THR A 35 -13.94 10.98 20.78
CA THR A 35 -15.32 10.75 21.21
C THR A 35 -15.79 9.32 20.91
N ARG A 36 -15.48 8.79 19.71
CA ARG A 36 -15.80 7.41 19.33
C ARG A 36 -15.10 6.40 20.23
N VAL A 37 -13.79 6.59 20.47
CA VAL A 37 -13.00 5.70 21.32
C VAL A 37 -13.46 5.72 22.77
N GLN A 38 -13.74 6.89 23.32
CA GLN A 38 -14.30 7.03 24.67
C GLN A 38 -15.64 6.30 24.83
N LYS A 39 -16.48 6.36 23.81
CA LYS A 39 -17.80 5.71 23.83
C LYS A 39 -17.71 4.18 23.76
N GLU A 40 -16.80 3.65 22.96
CA GLU A 40 -16.78 2.22 22.60
C GLU A 40 -15.73 1.40 23.34
N HIS A 41 -14.70 2.05 23.89
CA HIS A 41 -13.61 1.38 24.59
C HIS A 41 -13.45 1.83 26.04
N ASP A 42 -12.96 3.06 26.25
CA ASP A 42 -12.67 3.57 27.60
C ASP A 42 -12.96 5.07 27.67
N LYS A 43 -13.97 5.44 28.49
CA LYS A 43 -14.42 6.82 28.68
C LYS A 43 -13.38 7.73 29.33
N ASP A 44 -12.40 7.16 30.02
CA ASP A 44 -11.38 7.91 30.77
C ASP A 44 -10.15 8.26 29.92
N LEU A 45 -10.07 7.76 28.68
CA LEU A 45 -9.01 8.13 27.74
C LEU A 45 -9.03 9.61 27.39
N THR A 46 -7.86 10.20 27.38
CA THR A 46 -7.65 11.61 27.03
C THR A 46 -7.11 11.75 25.61
N TRP A 47 -7.06 12.98 25.10
CA TRP A 47 -6.47 13.27 23.79
C TRP A 47 -5.01 12.78 23.71
N SER A 48 -4.22 12.99 24.77
CA SER A 48 -2.82 12.58 24.81
C SER A 48 -2.61 11.08 24.92
N ASP A 49 -3.62 10.28 25.24
CA ASP A 49 -3.50 8.82 25.21
C ASP A 49 -3.60 8.27 23.78
N LEU A 50 -4.30 9.01 22.89
CA LEU A 50 -4.54 8.61 21.51
C LEU A 50 -3.57 9.26 20.53
N PHE A 51 -3.21 10.51 20.79
CA PHE A 51 -2.52 11.36 19.83
C PHE A 51 -1.22 11.92 20.41
N ILE A 52 -0.38 12.36 19.49
CA ILE A 52 0.87 13.05 19.79
C ILE A 52 0.93 14.35 19.00
N ASP A 53 1.40 15.40 19.64
CA ASP A 53 1.66 16.69 18.99
C ASP A 53 3.07 16.75 18.40
N TYR A 54 3.33 17.79 17.61
CA TYR A 54 4.66 18.03 17.01
C TYR A 54 5.77 18.15 18.06
N LYS A 55 5.51 18.82 19.18
CA LYS A 55 6.52 19.08 20.21
C LYS A 55 7.04 17.79 20.87
N GLU A 56 6.15 16.85 21.06
CA GLU A 56 6.47 15.53 21.62
C GLU A 56 7.02 14.60 20.52
N GLY A 57 6.31 14.49 19.39
CA GLY A 57 6.63 13.55 18.33
C GLY A 57 7.97 13.79 17.66
N SER A 58 8.32 15.05 17.39
CA SER A 58 9.62 15.39 16.80
C SER A 58 10.82 15.03 17.69
N LYS A 59 10.62 14.91 18.99
CA LYS A 59 11.65 14.46 19.94
C LYS A 59 11.72 12.94 20.04
N MET A 60 10.58 12.28 19.81
CA MET A 60 10.49 10.82 19.90
C MET A 60 11.29 10.14 18.77
N PHE A 61 11.26 10.72 17.56
CA PHE A 61 11.99 10.22 16.40
C PHE A 61 12.73 11.34 15.68
N PRO A 62 13.85 11.84 16.27
CA PRO A 62 14.56 13.02 15.74
C PRO A 62 15.17 12.79 14.34
N ASP A 63 15.47 11.53 13.99
CA ASP A 63 16.14 11.16 12.76
C ASP A 63 15.16 10.80 11.63
N LYS A 64 13.84 10.92 11.87
CA LYS A 64 12.81 10.61 10.87
C LYS A 64 12.22 11.90 10.28
N PRO A 65 12.42 12.18 8.97
CA PRO A 65 11.96 13.41 8.32
C PRO A 65 10.48 13.70 8.49
N LEU A 66 9.59 12.71 8.31
CA LEU A 66 8.14 12.91 8.49
C LEU A 66 7.77 13.31 9.92
N TRP A 67 8.54 12.88 10.93
CA TRP A 67 8.31 13.27 12.32
C TRP A 67 8.80 14.70 12.63
N GLN A 68 9.61 15.31 11.74
CA GLN A 68 10.04 16.68 11.82
C GLN A 68 9.11 17.65 11.05
N ASP A 69 8.16 17.12 10.30
CA ASP A 69 7.19 17.91 9.56
C ASP A 69 5.95 18.21 10.42
N LYS A 70 5.70 19.48 10.68
CA LYS A 70 4.55 19.94 11.48
C LYS A 70 3.20 19.65 10.85
N GLU A 71 3.15 19.51 9.53
CA GLU A 71 1.90 19.24 8.80
C GLU A 71 1.39 17.81 9.02
N GLN A 72 2.23 16.90 9.54
CA GLN A 72 1.88 15.53 9.88
C GLN A 72 1.15 15.36 11.23
N TYR A 73 0.90 16.47 11.93
CA TYR A 73 0.30 16.44 13.28
C TYR A 73 -1.10 17.06 13.34
N PRO A 74 -1.95 16.63 14.30
CA PRO A 74 -1.67 15.58 15.27
C PRO A 74 -1.54 14.20 14.60
N ALA A 75 -0.70 13.35 15.15
CA ALA A 75 -0.54 11.97 14.70
C ALA A 75 -1.05 10.97 15.75
N MET A 76 -1.36 9.74 15.33
CA MET A 76 -1.66 8.67 16.26
C MET A 76 -0.47 8.40 17.16
N ARG A 77 -0.73 8.21 18.45
CA ARG A 77 0.31 7.86 19.41
C ARG A 77 0.84 6.45 19.14
N VAL A 78 2.15 6.30 19.23
CA VAL A 78 2.85 5.03 19.14
C VAL A 78 3.60 4.74 20.45
N ASN A 79 3.95 3.47 20.67
CA ASN A 79 4.75 3.06 21.81
C ASN A 79 6.19 2.79 21.36
N PRO A 80 7.13 3.73 21.55
CA PRO A 80 8.51 3.59 21.08
C PRO A 80 9.31 2.53 21.85
N GLU A 81 8.85 2.10 23.03
CA GLU A 81 9.51 1.08 23.85
C GLU A 81 9.23 -0.35 23.34
N LEU A 82 8.22 -0.53 22.51
CA LEU A 82 7.89 -1.82 21.93
C LEU A 82 8.56 -2.00 20.56
N GLU A 83 8.89 -3.24 20.24
CA GLU A 83 9.48 -3.59 18.95
C GLU A 83 8.61 -3.09 17.79
N GLY A 84 9.24 -2.36 16.88
CA GLY A 84 8.57 -1.75 15.72
C GLY A 84 7.75 -0.51 16.05
N SER A 85 7.79 0.00 17.29
CA SER A 85 7.05 1.20 17.74
C SER A 85 5.60 1.21 17.26
N PRO A 86 4.76 0.26 17.70
CA PRO A 86 3.39 0.13 17.23
C PRO A 86 2.49 1.27 17.71
N CYS A 87 1.41 1.52 16.97
CA CYS A 87 0.30 2.34 17.43
C CYS A 87 -0.25 1.80 18.76
N VAL A 88 -0.61 2.68 19.68
CA VAL A 88 -1.15 2.31 21.02
C VAL A 88 -2.37 1.40 20.98
N PHE A 89 -3.11 1.37 19.88
CA PHE A 89 -4.25 0.48 19.65
C PHE A 89 -3.91 -0.83 18.94
N PHE A 90 -2.64 -1.09 18.68
CA PHE A 90 -2.23 -2.33 18.04
C PHE A 90 -1.81 -3.38 19.08
N ASP A 91 -2.55 -4.50 19.09
CA ASP A 91 -2.23 -5.69 19.88
C ASP A 91 -2.79 -6.91 19.12
N ASN A 92 -1.95 -7.60 18.37
CA ASN A 92 -2.33 -8.67 17.44
C ASN A 92 -3.46 -8.29 16.46
N GLY A 93 -3.61 -7.00 16.20
CA GLY A 93 -4.65 -6.39 15.37
C GLY A 93 -5.03 -5.01 15.88
N CYS A 94 -5.75 -4.24 15.07
CA CYS A 94 -6.21 -2.92 15.45
C CYS A 94 -7.45 -3.01 16.38
N LYS A 95 -7.32 -2.60 17.63
CA LYS A 95 -8.43 -2.62 18.62
C LYS A 95 -9.57 -1.66 18.27
N ILE A 96 -9.29 -0.61 17.51
CA ILE A 96 -10.27 0.39 17.09
C ILE A 96 -10.60 0.28 15.59
N HIS A 97 -10.45 -0.91 15.00
CA HIS A 97 -10.55 -1.10 13.55
C HIS A 97 -11.84 -0.55 12.94
N GLU A 98 -12.99 -0.78 13.58
CA GLU A 98 -14.29 -0.35 13.07
C GLU A 98 -14.52 1.16 13.19
N ILE A 99 -13.84 1.82 14.14
CA ILE A 99 -13.99 3.24 14.44
C ILE A 99 -12.74 4.07 14.16
N LYS A 100 -11.74 3.47 13.53
CA LYS A 100 -10.44 4.09 13.24
C LYS A 100 -10.56 5.42 12.53
N SER A 101 -9.51 6.24 12.61
CA SER A 101 -9.44 7.55 11.95
C SER A 101 -9.46 7.44 10.42
N ASP A 102 -9.74 8.55 9.75
CA ASP A 102 -9.77 8.59 8.29
C ASP A 102 -8.38 8.36 7.68
N VAL A 103 -7.30 8.79 8.33
CA VAL A 103 -5.93 8.49 7.88
C VAL A 103 -5.68 6.98 7.84
N CYS A 104 -6.19 6.24 8.83
CA CYS A 104 -6.07 4.77 8.85
C CYS A 104 -7.02 4.07 7.86
N LYS A 105 -8.21 4.65 7.59
CA LYS A 105 -9.17 4.11 6.61
C LYS A 105 -8.66 4.25 5.18
N ASN A 106 -8.02 5.39 4.90
CA ASN A 106 -7.54 5.72 3.56
C ASN A 106 -6.16 5.13 3.26
N TYR A 107 -5.48 4.59 4.28
CA TYR A 107 -4.20 3.92 4.04
C TYR A 107 -4.41 2.60 3.31
N LYS A 108 -3.84 2.52 2.12
CA LYS A 108 -3.76 1.28 1.34
C LYS A 108 -2.37 0.67 1.55
N CYS A 109 -2.29 -0.36 2.37
CA CYS A 109 -1.05 -1.12 2.49
C CYS A 109 -0.81 -1.93 1.19
N GLN A 110 0.45 -2.29 0.95
CA GLN A 110 0.85 -3.06 -0.23
C GLN A 110 0.00 -4.33 -0.40
N TRP A 111 -0.37 -4.99 0.70
CA TRP A 111 -1.23 -6.19 0.64
C TRP A 111 -2.65 -5.89 0.13
N LEU A 112 -3.30 -4.81 0.61
CA LEU A 112 -4.63 -4.41 0.13
C LEU A 112 -4.57 -3.97 -1.33
N TRP A 113 -3.54 -3.21 -1.68
CA TRP A 113 -3.31 -2.77 -3.03
C TRP A 113 -3.08 -3.95 -3.97
N SER A 114 -2.20 -4.88 -3.62
CA SER A 114 -1.94 -6.12 -4.36
C SER A 114 -3.20 -6.95 -4.56
N LYS A 115 -4.02 -7.14 -3.50
CA LYS A 115 -5.29 -7.85 -3.61
C LYS A 115 -6.27 -7.14 -4.55
N GLU A 116 -6.43 -5.82 -4.42
CA GLU A 116 -7.32 -5.03 -5.29
C GLU A 116 -6.88 -5.12 -6.76
N VAL A 117 -5.58 -5.14 -7.04
CA VAL A 117 -5.03 -5.27 -8.39
C VAL A 117 -5.23 -6.68 -8.94
N LYS A 118 -4.94 -7.72 -8.15
CA LYS A 118 -5.15 -9.14 -8.52
C LYS A 118 -6.59 -9.45 -8.91
N ASP A 119 -7.53 -8.84 -8.23
CA ASP A 119 -8.96 -9.03 -8.52
C ASP A 119 -9.37 -8.40 -9.86
N LYS A 120 -8.59 -7.43 -10.39
CA LYS A 120 -8.90 -6.69 -11.62
C LYS A 120 -8.47 -7.37 -12.91
N PHE A 121 -7.57 -8.35 -12.86
CA PHE A 121 -7.07 -8.98 -14.08
C PHE A 121 -7.07 -10.50 -14.01
N ALA A 122 -6.86 -11.14 -15.15
CA ALA A 122 -6.61 -12.57 -15.27
C ALA A 122 -5.61 -12.83 -16.40
N TYR A 123 -4.85 -13.88 -16.28
CA TYR A 123 -4.05 -14.39 -17.39
C TYR A 123 -4.95 -15.07 -18.42
N VAL A 124 -4.78 -14.70 -19.68
CA VAL A 124 -5.52 -15.26 -20.81
C VAL A 124 -4.54 -16.06 -21.65
N THR A 125 -4.82 -17.34 -21.82
CA THR A 125 -4.03 -18.23 -22.68
C THR A 125 -4.78 -18.42 -24.00
N THR A 126 -4.11 -18.19 -25.14
CA THR A 126 -4.65 -18.51 -26.45
C THR A 126 -3.96 -19.74 -27.00
N GLU A 127 -4.73 -20.65 -27.59
CA GLU A 127 -4.19 -21.91 -28.17
C GLU A 127 -3.14 -21.68 -29.29
N ALA A 128 -3.09 -20.46 -29.84
CA ALA A 128 -2.25 -20.12 -30.99
C ALA A 128 -0.94 -19.39 -30.65
N GLN A 129 -0.74 -18.96 -29.41
CA GLN A 129 0.43 -18.13 -29.05
C GLN A 129 1.01 -18.57 -27.71
N ASP A 130 2.29 -18.86 -27.71
CA ASP A 130 3.13 -19.14 -26.53
C ASP A 130 3.39 -17.85 -25.71
N GLN A 131 2.40 -16.96 -25.65
CA GLN A 131 2.48 -15.64 -25.00
C GLN A 131 1.38 -15.50 -23.96
N THR A 132 1.78 -15.05 -22.78
CA THR A 132 0.85 -14.69 -21.70
C THR A 132 0.18 -13.36 -22.03
N LEU A 133 -1.14 -13.37 -22.14
CA LEU A 133 -1.97 -12.18 -22.29
C LEU A 133 -2.60 -11.82 -20.94
N ILE A 134 -2.95 -10.56 -20.77
CA ILE A 134 -3.64 -10.04 -19.59
C ILE A 134 -5.03 -9.56 -20.01
N GLY A 135 -6.06 -10.11 -19.37
CA GLY A 135 -7.45 -9.67 -19.53
C GLY A 135 -7.91 -8.86 -18.33
N ILE A 136 -8.47 -7.68 -18.54
CA ILE A 136 -9.03 -6.84 -17.48
C ILE A 136 -10.45 -7.34 -17.17
N LYS A 137 -10.72 -7.68 -15.91
CA LYS A 137 -12.00 -8.30 -15.48
C LYS A 137 -13.08 -7.30 -15.14
N GLU A 138 -12.72 -6.11 -14.65
CA GLU A 138 -13.69 -5.15 -14.12
C GLU A 138 -13.28 -3.70 -14.36
N GLY A 139 -14.23 -2.79 -14.11
CA GLY A 139 -14.04 -1.35 -14.26
C GLY A 139 -14.21 -0.85 -15.68
N LYS A 140 -13.76 0.37 -15.96
CA LYS A 140 -13.91 1.09 -17.23
C LYS A 140 -13.35 0.32 -18.43
N PHE A 141 -12.33 -0.50 -18.21
CA PHE A 141 -11.61 -1.24 -19.24
C PHE A 141 -11.88 -2.76 -19.17
N ALA A 142 -12.98 -3.17 -18.54
CA ALA A 142 -13.36 -4.57 -18.47
C ALA A 142 -13.48 -5.19 -19.89
N GLY A 143 -12.97 -6.41 -20.05
CA GLY A 143 -12.95 -7.13 -21.34
C GLY A 143 -11.77 -6.77 -22.26
N VAL A 144 -11.00 -5.72 -21.98
CA VAL A 144 -9.78 -5.43 -22.73
C VAL A 144 -8.74 -6.52 -22.48
N VAL A 145 -8.13 -7.01 -23.57
CA VAL A 145 -7.03 -7.96 -23.54
C VAL A 145 -5.79 -7.31 -24.14
N TYR A 146 -4.67 -7.40 -23.43
CA TYR A 146 -3.42 -6.82 -23.87
C TYR A 146 -2.23 -7.70 -23.46
N LYS A 147 -1.05 -7.38 -23.98
CA LYS A 147 0.23 -7.99 -23.59
C LYS A 147 1.27 -6.94 -23.30
N TYR A 148 2.19 -7.28 -22.40
CA TYR A 148 3.39 -6.48 -22.21
C TYR A 148 4.45 -6.85 -23.25
N GLY A 149 5.17 -5.83 -23.70
CA GLY A 149 6.37 -5.96 -24.49
C GLY A 149 7.61 -5.85 -23.61
N LYS A 150 8.58 -5.04 -24.06
CA LYS A 150 9.82 -4.82 -23.31
C LYS A 150 9.57 -4.00 -22.05
N VAL A 151 10.07 -4.49 -20.91
CA VAL A 151 10.10 -3.79 -19.64
C VAL A 151 11.54 -3.44 -19.30
N SER A 152 11.77 -2.24 -18.79
CA SER A 152 13.09 -1.77 -18.34
C SER A 152 12.95 -0.81 -17.18
N PHE A 153 13.94 -0.78 -16.30
CA PHE A 153 14.01 0.13 -15.17
C PHE A 153 15.03 1.24 -15.48
N ALA A 154 14.82 2.42 -14.92
CA ALA A 154 15.81 3.48 -14.95
C ALA A 154 17.08 3.05 -14.21
N GLU A 155 18.22 3.62 -14.59
CA GLU A 155 19.50 3.33 -13.93
C GLU A 155 19.63 4.00 -12.56
N LYS A 156 18.78 4.97 -12.27
CA LYS A 156 18.83 5.77 -11.04
C LYS A 156 17.42 6.00 -10.50
N GLU A 157 17.33 6.06 -9.18
CA GLU A 157 16.14 6.51 -8.48
C GLU A 157 15.84 7.99 -8.79
N ASP A 158 14.57 8.34 -8.73
CA ASP A 158 14.11 9.73 -8.81
C ASP A 158 14.36 10.49 -7.49
N GLU A 159 13.97 11.76 -7.45
CA GLU A 159 14.13 12.64 -6.27
C GLU A 159 13.38 12.13 -5.03
N ASN A 160 12.43 11.21 -5.21
CA ASN A 160 11.62 10.61 -4.15
C ASN A 160 12.10 9.21 -3.74
N GLY A 161 13.21 8.71 -4.33
CA GLY A 161 13.73 7.38 -4.07
C GLY A 161 13.00 6.26 -4.82
N ASN A 162 12.17 6.58 -5.83
CA ASN A 162 11.51 5.60 -6.66
C ASN A 162 12.38 5.25 -7.87
N LEU A 163 12.35 4.00 -8.31
CA LEU A 163 13.00 3.54 -9.52
C LEU A 163 11.99 3.55 -10.68
N PRO A 164 12.03 4.55 -11.59
CA PRO A 164 11.10 4.63 -12.69
C PRO A 164 11.15 3.41 -13.60
N MET A 165 9.98 2.89 -13.96
CA MET A 165 9.82 1.75 -14.85
C MET A 165 9.23 2.21 -16.19
N HIS A 166 9.79 1.70 -17.28
CA HIS A 166 9.31 1.91 -18.64
C HIS A 166 8.86 0.56 -19.21
N PHE A 167 7.69 0.53 -19.81
CA PHE A 167 7.17 -0.67 -20.44
C PHE A 167 6.46 -0.38 -21.75
N GLN A 168 6.46 -1.37 -22.62
CA GLN A 168 5.68 -1.39 -23.85
C GLN A 168 4.49 -2.30 -23.68
N TYR A 169 3.40 -2.05 -24.39
CA TYR A 169 2.23 -2.90 -24.41
C TYR A 169 1.57 -2.85 -25.77
N ASP A 170 0.85 -3.93 -26.11
CA ASP A 170 0.00 -4.02 -27.30
C ASP A 170 -1.40 -4.44 -26.87
N ILE A 171 -2.43 -3.71 -27.28
CA ILE A 171 -3.83 -4.08 -27.09
C ILE A 171 -4.17 -5.13 -28.15
N VAL A 172 -4.56 -6.33 -27.71
CA VAL A 172 -4.96 -7.46 -28.55
C VAL A 172 -6.45 -7.41 -28.85
N ASP A 173 -7.24 -7.07 -27.82
CA ASP A 173 -8.69 -6.86 -27.93
C ASP A 173 -9.05 -5.61 -27.11
N ASN A 174 -9.65 -4.62 -27.77
CA ASN A 174 -10.04 -3.38 -27.12
C ASN A 174 -11.47 -3.40 -26.56
N ASN A 175 -12.18 -4.53 -26.67
CA ASN A 175 -13.58 -4.68 -26.25
C ASN A 175 -14.47 -3.52 -26.73
N GLU A 176 -14.36 -3.09 -27.98
CA GLU A 176 -15.10 -1.99 -28.61
C GLU A 176 -14.87 -0.60 -27.96
N ILE A 177 -13.92 -0.48 -27.02
CA ILE A 177 -13.58 0.80 -26.38
C ILE A 177 -12.81 1.66 -27.41
N PRO A 178 -13.24 2.91 -27.69
CA PRO A 178 -12.53 3.81 -28.58
C PRO A 178 -11.10 4.10 -28.11
N ARG A 179 -10.17 4.21 -29.07
CA ARG A 179 -8.75 4.42 -28.79
C ARG A 179 -8.48 5.65 -27.93
N GLU A 180 -9.27 6.68 -28.07
CA GLU A 180 -9.15 7.94 -27.33
C GLU A 180 -9.43 7.80 -25.83
N GLN A 181 -10.03 6.70 -25.41
CA GLN A 181 -10.31 6.41 -24.00
C GLN A 181 -9.15 5.70 -23.28
N PHE A 182 -8.14 5.23 -24.01
CA PHE A 182 -6.93 4.63 -23.44
C PHE A 182 -5.91 5.71 -23.06
N GLY A 183 -6.29 6.57 -22.10
CA GLY A 183 -5.47 7.65 -21.57
C GLY A 183 -4.74 7.28 -20.29
N GLU A 184 -4.48 8.27 -19.43
CA GLU A 184 -3.73 8.16 -18.19
C GLU A 184 -4.30 7.09 -17.24
N ASP A 185 -5.63 7.02 -17.10
CA ASP A 185 -6.32 6.01 -16.27
C ASP A 185 -5.97 4.58 -16.69
N PHE A 186 -5.88 4.33 -18.01
CA PHE A 186 -5.50 3.03 -18.54
C PHE A 186 -4.03 2.72 -18.26
N PHE A 187 -3.14 3.69 -18.49
CA PHE A 187 -1.71 3.53 -18.24
C PHE A 187 -1.44 3.25 -16.76
N THR A 188 -2.12 3.95 -15.86
CA THR A 188 -2.02 3.72 -14.42
C THR A 188 -2.45 2.29 -14.08
N LEU A 189 -3.61 1.85 -14.57
CA LEU A 189 -4.12 0.51 -14.30
C LEU A 189 -3.16 -0.59 -14.79
N ILE A 190 -2.68 -0.51 -16.03
CA ILE A 190 -1.76 -1.54 -16.55
C ILE A 190 -0.36 -1.43 -15.95
N GLY A 191 0.06 -0.26 -15.48
CA GLY A 191 1.27 -0.08 -14.68
C GLY A 191 1.18 -0.81 -13.34
N ASP A 192 0.07 -0.64 -12.63
CA ASP A 192 -0.22 -1.33 -11.37
C ASP A 192 -0.26 -2.86 -11.55
N ILE A 193 -0.92 -3.33 -12.61
CA ILE A 193 -0.96 -4.76 -12.95
C ILE A 193 0.44 -5.30 -13.26
N LEU A 194 1.29 -4.53 -13.95
CA LEU A 194 2.65 -4.96 -14.26
C LEU A 194 3.49 -5.17 -13.01
N VAL A 195 3.40 -4.28 -12.03
CA VAL A 195 4.10 -4.43 -10.74
C VAL A 195 3.68 -5.74 -10.07
N GLU A 196 2.39 -6.03 -10.02
CA GLU A 196 1.87 -7.28 -9.44
C GLU A 196 2.35 -8.52 -10.19
N VAL A 197 2.34 -8.50 -11.53
CA VAL A 197 2.86 -9.59 -12.36
C VAL A 197 4.35 -9.85 -12.10
N ILE A 198 5.16 -8.80 -11.96
CA ILE A 198 6.59 -8.92 -11.64
C ILE A 198 6.80 -9.51 -10.25
N GLU A 199 6.04 -9.05 -9.25
CA GLU A 199 6.09 -9.60 -7.89
C GLU A 199 5.68 -11.08 -7.84
N GLU A 200 4.65 -11.49 -8.58
CA GLU A 200 4.25 -12.89 -8.70
C GLU A 200 5.35 -13.76 -9.31
N GLN A 201 6.01 -13.27 -10.36
CA GLN A 201 7.11 -13.99 -11.00
C GLN A 201 8.31 -14.13 -10.06
N ALA A 202 8.70 -13.04 -9.38
CA ALA A 202 9.81 -13.05 -8.42
C ALA A 202 9.57 -14.02 -7.25
N ASN A 203 8.31 -14.14 -6.79
CA ASN A 203 7.94 -15.05 -5.71
C ASN A 203 7.84 -16.54 -6.17
N ASN A 204 7.64 -16.77 -7.45
CA ASN A 204 7.52 -18.13 -8.03
C ASN A 204 8.85 -18.67 -8.55
N GLU A 205 9.89 -17.86 -8.72
CA GLU A 205 11.22 -18.36 -9.06
C GLU A 205 11.85 -19.03 -7.83
N PRO A 206 12.31 -20.31 -7.95
CA PRO A 206 13.04 -20.96 -6.88
C PRO A 206 14.35 -20.20 -6.66
N VAL A 207 14.54 -19.69 -5.45
CA VAL A 207 15.80 -19.06 -5.03
C VAL A 207 16.92 -20.09 -5.13
N ASP A 208 17.63 -20.10 -6.23
CA ASP A 208 18.84 -20.89 -6.43
C ASP A 208 19.95 -20.33 -5.52
N ARG A 209 19.94 -20.77 -4.24
CA ARG A 209 21.02 -20.51 -3.29
C ARG A 209 22.25 -21.36 -3.66
N LYS A 210 22.88 -21.07 -4.77
CA LYS A 210 24.22 -21.61 -5.10
C LYS A 210 25.08 -20.48 -5.66
N ASN A 211 26.02 -20.09 -4.82
CA ASN A 211 27.35 -19.55 -5.06
C ASN A 211 27.63 -18.22 -4.35
N SER A 212 27.92 -18.36 -3.06
CA SER A 212 28.90 -17.48 -2.42
C SER A 212 29.88 -18.37 -1.67
N SER A 213 30.81 -18.94 -2.43
CA SER A 213 32.03 -19.57 -1.88
C SER A 213 33.07 -19.56 -2.98
N LYS A 214 33.82 -18.46 -3.06
CA LYS A 214 35.27 -18.49 -3.33
C LYS A 214 35.84 -17.08 -3.12
#